data_4a6a1be2a58bc4d9c94ed11de68fd8d0
#
_entry.id   4a6a1be2a58bc4d9c94ed11de68fd8d0
#
_cell.length_a   1.000
_cell.length_b   1.000
_cell.length_c   1.000
_cell.angle_alpha   90.00
_cell.angle_beta   90.00
_cell.angle_gamma   90.00
#
_symmetry.space_group_name_H-M   'P 1'
#
loop_
_entity.id
_entity.type
_entity.pdbx_description
1 polymer ?
#
loop_
_entity_poly.entity_id
_entity_poly.type
_entity_poly.pdbx_seq_one_letter_code
_entity_poly.pdbx_strand_id
1 'polypeptide(L)'
;KILKIYAFDDDNDGVLITENEKYMGYLSSKVLLDIVNEKNIVDAKDQNPLTGLSGNRIINEFVANSMESFEKVMMVYFDFDNFKPFNDYYGFRKGDRAITLFAEILKSAVGFEECLVGHVGGDDFFLGWEFKSEDSFEKVYGIVCGIIEKFSNDIRSFYCEHGINSGFIMAKN
;
A
#
# COMPACT_ATOMS: atom_id res chain seq x y z
N LYS A 1 17.17 21.84 8.71
CA LYS A 1 17.58 22.42 7.41
C LYS A 1 16.30 22.62 6.59
N ILE A 2 15.98 23.88 6.23
CA ILE A 2 14.81 24.19 5.42
C ILE A 2 15.30 24.30 3.97
N LEU A 3 14.94 23.29 3.16
CA LEU A 3 15.14 23.32 1.71
C LEU A 3 13.88 23.96 1.09
N LYS A 4 14.05 25.03 0.34
CA LYS A 4 12.95 25.66 -0.40
C LYS A 4 13.18 25.49 -1.89
N ILE A 5 12.13 25.08 -2.60
CA ILE A 5 12.11 24.93 -4.04
C ILE A 5 11.20 26.03 -4.60
N TYR A 6 11.74 26.81 -5.51
CA TYR A 6 11.00 27.89 -6.20
C TYR A 6 10.80 27.47 -7.66
N ALA A 7 9.53 27.27 -8.05
CA ALA A 7 9.15 27.18 -9.45
C ALA A 7 8.82 28.58 -9.96
N PHE A 8 9.37 28.98 -11.09
CA PHE A 8 9.03 30.20 -11.80
C PHE A 8 8.06 29.88 -12.93
N ASP A 9 7.25 30.85 -13.33
CA ASP A 9 6.14 30.79 -14.29
C ASP A 9 6.36 29.95 -15.56
N ASP A 10 5.29 29.71 -16.29
CA ASP A 10 5.05 28.74 -17.39
C ASP A 10 6.13 28.61 -18.51
N ASP A 11 7.14 29.49 -18.55
CA ASP A 11 8.22 29.46 -19.53
C ASP A 11 9.59 29.01 -18.95
N ASN A 12 9.64 28.47 -17.74
CA ASN A 12 10.92 28.17 -17.10
C ASN A 12 11.38 26.72 -17.25
N ASP A 13 12.60 26.58 -17.75
CA ASP A 13 13.28 25.30 -17.98
C ASP A 13 13.74 24.58 -16.70
N GLY A 14 13.33 25.00 -15.48
CA GLY A 14 13.74 24.32 -14.24
C GLY A 14 13.39 25.03 -12.94
N VAL A 15 13.99 24.59 -11.83
CA VAL A 15 13.75 25.09 -10.47
C VAL A 15 15.04 25.53 -9.78
N LEU A 16 14.94 26.58 -8.96
CA LEU A 16 16.02 27.03 -8.09
C LEU A 16 15.94 26.31 -6.73
N ILE A 17 17.07 25.86 -6.25
CA ILE A 17 17.20 25.22 -4.93
C ILE A 17 17.91 26.18 -3.99
N THR A 18 17.31 26.43 -2.82
CA THR A 18 17.92 27.24 -1.76
C THR A 18 17.91 26.46 -0.45
N GLU A 19 18.95 26.66 0.36
CA GLU A 19 19.03 26.18 1.75
C GLU A 19 19.31 27.37 2.67
N ASN A 20 18.44 27.60 3.68
CA ASN A 20 18.54 28.78 4.56
C ASN A 20 18.67 30.10 3.79
N GLU A 21 17.85 30.30 2.76
CA GLU A 21 17.82 31.47 1.88
C GLU A 21 19.08 31.69 1.02
N LYS A 22 20.02 30.75 1.02
CA LYS A 22 21.19 30.75 0.16
C LYS A 22 20.96 29.87 -1.06
N TYR A 23 21.33 30.41 -2.24
CA TYR A 23 21.31 29.67 -3.48
C TYR A 23 22.25 28.45 -3.39
N MET A 24 21.71 27.28 -3.67
CA MET A 24 22.42 26.00 -3.68
C MET A 24 22.64 25.47 -5.10
N GLY A 25 21.72 25.77 -6.01
CA GLY A 25 21.82 25.28 -7.37
C GLY A 25 20.54 25.45 -8.19
N TYR A 26 20.63 25.02 -9.43
CA TYR A 26 19.55 25.01 -10.38
C TYR A 26 19.38 23.61 -10.94
N LEU A 27 18.13 23.12 -10.97
CA LEU A 27 17.76 21.88 -11.64
C LEU A 27 16.94 22.20 -12.89
N SER A 28 17.46 21.84 -14.05
CA SER A 28 16.69 21.95 -15.30
C SER A 28 15.50 20.99 -15.30
N SER A 29 14.45 21.32 -16.06
CA SER A 29 13.26 20.49 -16.24
C SER A 29 13.63 19.10 -16.76
N LYS A 30 14.66 19.00 -17.59
CA LYS A 30 15.17 17.71 -18.08
C LYS A 30 15.70 16.85 -16.94
N VAL A 31 16.55 17.39 -16.07
CA VAL A 31 17.10 16.65 -14.90
C VAL A 31 16.00 16.26 -13.94
N LEU A 32 15.01 17.14 -13.72
CA LEU A 32 13.83 16.82 -12.90
C LEU A 32 13.05 15.64 -13.49
N LEU A 33 12.78 15.67 -14.80
CA LEU A 33 12.11 14.57 -15.50
C LEU A 33 12.89 13.26 -15.41
N ASP A 34 14.21 13.31 -15.57
CA ASP A 34 15.06 12.12 -15.45
C ASP A 34 14.98 11.55 -14.04
N ILE A 35 15.06 12.37 -12.98
CA ILE A 35 14.93 11.93 -11.59
C ILE A 35 13.55 11.33 -11.32
N VAL A 36 12.48 11.97 -11.79
CA VAL A 36 11.09 11.45 -11.61
C VAL A 36 10.92 10.13 -12.36
N ASN A 37 11.45 10.03 -13.58
CA ASN A 37 11.36 8.79 -14.36
C ASN A 37 12.15 7.66 -13.70
N GLU A 38 13.37 7.91 -13.22
CA GLU A 38 14.14 6.92 -12.48
C GLU A 38 13.41 6.44 -11.22
N LYS A 39 12.84 7.37 -10.46
CA LYS A 39 12.01 7.02 -9.29
C LYS A 39 10.81 6.16 -9.69
N ASN A 40 10.05 6.57 -10.71
CA ASN A 40 8.89 5.83 -11.18
C ASN A 40 9.26 4.40 -11.64
N ILE A 41 10.41 4.23 -12.31
CA ILE A 41 10.91 2.91 -12.74
C ILE A 41 11.26 2.05 -11.52
N VAL A 42 11.91 2.62 -10.51
CA VAL A 42 12.27 1.91 -9.28
C VAL A 42 11.01 1.52 -8.50
N ASP A 43 10.05 2.43 -8.38
CA ASP A 43 8.77 2.18 -7.70
C ASP A 43 7.95 1.11 -8.43
N ALA A 44 7.89 1.16 -9.78
CA ALA A 44 7.21 0.15 -10.58
C ALA A 44 7.85 -1.24 -10.45
N LYS A 45 9.17 -1.32 -10.29
CA LYS A 45 9.87 -2.60 -10.06
C LYS A 45 9.63 -3.18 -8.67
N ASP A 46 9.29 -2.35 -7.69
CA ASP A 46 8.97 -2.78 -6.33
C ASP A 46 7.53 -3.28 -6.19
N GLN A 47 6.64 -2.93 -7.12
CA GLN A 47 5.24 -3.36 -7.05
C GLN A 47 5.10 -4.87 -7.17
N ASN A 48 4.20 -5.42 -6.35
CA ASN A 48 3.83 -6.83 -6.47
C ASN A 48 3.14 -7.11 -7.82
N PRO A 49 3.63 -8.07 -8.62
CA PRO A 49 3.14 -8.29 -9.98
C PRO A 49 1.69 -8.80 -10.04
N LEU A 50 1.18 -9.42 -8.97
CA LEU A 50 -0.19 -9.94 -8.94
C LEU A 50 -1.20 -8.85 -8.58
N THR A 51 -0.87 -7.98 -7.62
CA THR A 51 -1.81 -7.00 -7.06
C THR A 51 -1.55 -5.56 -7.51
N GLY A 52 -0.32 -5.28 -7.99
CA GLY A 52 0.12 -3.92 -8.32
C GLY A 52 0.24 -3.00 -7.09
N LEU A 53 0.20 -3.57 -5.86
CA LEU A 53 0.44 -2.83 -4.63
C LEU A 53 1.93 -2.62 -4.40
N SER A 54 2.28 -1.63 -3.58
CA SER A 54 3.67 -1.36 -3.19
C SER A 54 4.31 -2.58 -2.54
N GLY A 55 5.57 -2.83 -2.87
CA GLY A 55 6.34 -3.93 -2.32
C GLY A 55 7.13 -3.54 -1.07
N ASN A 56 8.03 -4.44 -0.68
CA ASN A 56 8.75 -4.36 0.58
C ASN A 56 9.66 -3.13 0.71
N ARG A 57 10.22 -2.62 -0.39
CA ARG A 57 11.09 -1.43 -0.35
C ARG A 57 10.31 -0.20 0.09
N ILE A 58 9.17 0.07 -0.57
CA ILE A 58 8.32 1.23 -0.24
C ILE A 58 7.73 1.09 1.16
N ILE A 59 7.32 -0.12 1.57
CA ILE A 59 6.85 -0.39 2.93
C ILE A 59 7.93 -0.06 3.95
N ASN A 60 9.17 -0.51 3.75
CA ASN A 60 10.29 -0.25 4.66
C ASN A 60 10.65 1.24 4.71
N GLU A 61 10.59 1.95 3.58
CA GLU A 61 10.79 3.40 3.53
C GLU A 61 9.72 4.14 4.34
N PHE A 62 8.45 3.74 4.21
CA PHE A 62 7.35 4.30 5.01
C PHE A 62 7.58 4.08 6.51
N VAL A 63 7.90 2.85 6.93
CA VAL A 63 8.17 2.52 8.34
C VAL A 63 9.34 3.35 8.88
N ALA A 64 10.45 3.44 8.14
CA ALA A 64 11.62 4.21 8.56
C ALA A 64 11.29 5.70 8.71
N ASN A 65 10.63 6.31 7.73
CA ASN A 65 10.23 7.71 7.77
C ASN A 65 9.26 8.00 8.93
N SER A 66 8.31 7.09 9.18
CA SER A 66 7.35 7.20 10.28
C SER A 66 8.02 7.15 11.66
N MET A 67 9.12 6.39 11.80
CA MET A 67 9.88 6.32 13.06
C MET A 67 10.71 7.59 13.32
N GLU A 68 11.09 8.32 12.27
CA GLU A 68 11.82 9.58 12.37
C GLU A 68 10.88 10.80 12.51
N SER A 69 9.62 10.66 12.11
CA SER A 69 8.61 11.70 12.23
C SER A 69 8.00 11.71 13.64
N PHE A 70 7.56 12.89 14.10
CA PHE A 70 6.75 13.01 15.32
C PHE A 70 5.24 12.85 15.05
N GLU A 71 4.89 12.46 13.83
CA GLU A 71 3.50 12.26 13.41
C GLU A 71 2.95 10.95 13.97
N LYS A 72 1.65 10.95 14.26
CA LYS A 72 0.96 9.71 14.68
C LYS A 72 0.70 8.84 13.45
N VAL A 73 1.07 7.57 13.55
CA VAL A 73 0.89 6.58 12.48
C VAL A 73 0.15 5.36 13.01
N MET A 74 -0.72 4.79 12.20
CA MET A 74 -1.24 3.43 12.39
C MET A 74 -0.61 2.52 11.33
N MET A 75 -0.04 1.42 11.77
CA MET A 75 0.46 0.37 10.88
C MET A 75 -0.36 -0.89 11.13
N VAL A 76 -0.90 -1.45 10.08
CA VAL A 76 -1.72 -2.67 10.14
C VAL A 76 -1.09 -3.71 9.23
N TYR A 77 -0.96 -4.91 9.76
CA TYR A 77 -0.53 -6.07 9.03
C TYR A 77 -1.70 -7.05 8.92
N PHE A 78 -1.98 -7.51 7.70
CA PHE A 78 -3.03 -8.48 7.44
C PHE A 78 -2.39 -9.78 6.95
N ASP A 79 -2.87 -10.88 7.47
CA ASP A 79 -2.47 -12.25 7.12
C ASP A 79 -3.74 -13.11 6.98
N PHE A 80 -3.79 -13.99 5.98
CA PHE A 80 -4.96 -14.84 5.76
C PHE A 80 -4.86 -16.12 6.58
N ASP A 81 -5.80 -16.29 7.49
CA ASP A 81 -5.92 -17.52 8.24
C ASP A 81 -6.09 -18.74 7.33
N ASN A 82 -5.21 -19.75 7.49
CA ASN A 82 -5.28 -21.02 6.78
C ASN A 82 -5.18 -20.90 5.24
N PHE A 83 -4.44 -19.91 4.72
CA PHE A 83 -4.30 -19.72 3.28
C PHE A 83 -3.60 -20.88 2.58
N LYS A 84 -2.59 -21.48 3.20
CA LYS A 84 -1.93 -22.68 2.66
C LYS A 84 -2.91 -23.86 2.49
N PRO A 85 -3.68 -24.29 3.51
CA PRO A 85 -4.73 -25.32 3.34
C PRO A 85 -5.78 -24.94 2.29
N PHE A 86 -6.13 -23.66 2.15
CA PHE A 86 -7.04 -23.18 1.11
C PHE A 86 -6.46 -23.45 -0.29
N ASN A 87 -5.18 -23.10 -0.51
CA ASN A 87 -4.48 -23.33 -1.77
C ASN A 87 -4.34 -24.83 -2.08
N ASP A 88 -4.03 -25.65 -1.08
CA ASP A 88 -3.89 -27.11 -1.24
C ASP A 88 -5.21 -27.77 -1.65
N TYR A 89 -6.34 -27.23 -1.19
CA TYR A 89 -7.67 -27.74 -1.51
C TYR A 89 -8.24 -27.20 -2.82
N TYR A 90 -8.16 -25.87 -3.03
CA TYR A 90 -8.81 -25.20 -4.15
C TYR A 90 -7.88 -24.86 -5.32
N GLY A 91 -6.57 -25.00 -5.12
CA GLY A 91 -5.52 -24.69 -6.09
C GLY A 91 -5.11 -23.21 -6.09
N PHE A 92 -3.85 -22.96 -6.49
CA PHE A 92 -3.21 -21.64 -6.48
C PHE A 92 -3.97 -20.58 -7.29
N ARG A 93 -4.62 -20.94 -8.41
CA ARG A 93 -5.41 -19.97 -9.20
C ARG A 93 -6.56 -19.35 -8.39
N LYS A 94 -7.11 -20.10 -7.44
CA LYS A 94 -8.18 -19.60 -6.57
C LYS A 94 -7.61 -18.78 -5.43
N GLY A 95 -6.42 -19.13 -4.94
CA GLY A 95 -5.65 -18.32 -4.01
C GLY A 95 -5.26 -16.96 -4.61
N ASP A 96 -4.72 -16.94 -5.83
CA ASP A 96 -4.37 -15.69 -6.53
C ASP A 96 -5.58 -14.75 -6.66
N ARG A 97 -6.76 -15.32 -6.94
CA ARG A 97 -8.00 -14.52 -6.99
C ARG A 97 -8.39 -13.99 -5.61
N ALA A 98 -8.18 -14.74 -4.52
CA ALA A 98 -8.43 -14.26 -3.15
C ALA A 98 -7.49 -13.12 -2.78
N ILE A 99 -6.20 -13.24 -3.11
CA ILE A 99 -5.20 -12.18 -2.96
C ILE A 99 -5.61 -10.92 -3.74
N THR A 100 -6.00 -11.07 -5.01
CA THR A 100 -6.44 -9.95 -5.85
C THR A 100 -7.70 -9.28 -5.29
N LEU A 101 -8.69 -10.06 -4.85
CA LEU A 101 -9.89 -9.56 -4.20
C LEU A 101 -9.56 -8.70 -2.97
N PHE A 102 -8.67 -9.17 -2.11
CA PHE A 102 -8.27 -8.42 -0.91
C PHE A 102 -7.56 -7.11 -1.27
N ALA A 103 -6.66 -7.16 -2.26
CA ALA A 103 -5.98 -5.97 -2.77
C ALA A 103 -6.95 -4.91 -3.32
N GLU A 104 -8.01 -5.34 -4.02
CA GLU A 104 -9.07 -4.45 -4.53
C GLU A 104 -9.89 -3.85 -3.39
N ILE A 105 -10.22 -4.65 -2.36
CA ILE A 105 -10.90 -4.17 -1.16
C ILE A 105 -10.06 -3.12 -0.44
N LEU A 106 -8.76 -3.39 -0.23
CA LEU A 106 -7.83 -2.43 0.37
C LEU A 106 -7.80 -1.11 -0.41
N LYS A 107 -7.58 -1.17 -1.72
CA LYS A 107 -7.54 0.03 -2.58
C LYS A 107 -8.83 0.84 -2.52
N SER A 108 -9.99 0.17 -2.53
CA SER A 108 -11.29 0.86 -2.51
C SER A 108 -11.65 1.42 -1.13
N ALA A 109 -11.22 0.79 -0.05
CA ALA A 109 -11.53 1.24 1.30
C ALA A 109 -10.78 2.51 1.71
N VAL A 110 -9.52 2.64 1.25
CA VAL A 110 -8.69 3.81 1.57
C VAL A 110 -8.90 4.97 0.58
N GLY A 111 -9.47 4.71 -0.60
CA GLY A 111 -9.78 5.74 -1.59
C GLY A 111 -8.56 6.55 -2.01
N PHE A 112 -8.70 7.90 -1.98
CA PHE A 112 -7.62 8.85 -2.27
C PHE A 112 -6.93 9.39 -0.99
N GLU A 113 -7.15 8.75 0.15
CA GLU A 113 -6.49 9.13 1.40
C GLU A 113 -4.97 8.93 1.29
N GLU A 114 -4.21 9.76 1.97
CA GLU A 114 -2.75 9.64 2.03
C GLU A 114 -2.35 8.49 2.96
N CYS A 115 -2.44 7.28 2.45
CA CYS A 115 -2.03 6.07 3.14
C CYS A 115 -1.23 5.18 2.20
N LEU A 116 -0.36 4.37 2.76
CA LEU A 116 0.37 3.34 2.04
C LEU A 116 -0.37 2.02 2.12
N VAL A 117 -0.68 1.44 0.96
CA VAL A 117 -1.14 0.05 0.85
C VAL A 117 -0.05 -0.77 0.19
N GLY A 118 0.35 -1.85 0.82
CA GLY A 118 1.43 -2.71 0.36
C GLY A 118 1.07 -4.20 0.36
N HIS A 119 1.78 -4.96 -0.48
CA HIS A 119 1.72 -6.41 -0.53
C HIS A 119 3.12 -6.97 -0.25
N VAL A 120 3.29 -7.53 0.93
CA VAL A 120 4.58 -8.04 1.43
C VAL A 120 4.97 -9.31 0.68
N GLY A 121 4.01 -10.20 0.44
CA GLY A 121 4.17 -11.43 -0.31
C GLY A 121 3.23 -12.53 0.17
N GLY A 122 2.89 -13.47 -0.69
CA GLY A 122 1.93 -14.53 -0.35
C GLY A 122 0.56 -13.96 0.00
N ASP A 123 0.14 -14.16 1.22
CA ASP A 123 -1.12 -13.71 1.83
C ASP A 123 -0.95 -12.51 2.78
N ASP A 124 0.26 -11.92 2.81
CA ASP A 124 0.64 -10.84 3.72
C ASP A 124 0.47 -9.47 3.10
N PHE A 125 -0.28 -8.59 3.77
CA PHE A 125 -0.54 -7.21 3.33
C PHE A 125 -0.23 -6.20 4.41
N PHE A 126 0.05 -4.97 3.99
CA PHE A 126 0.39 -3.84 4.84
C PHE A 126 -0.49 -2.64 4.54
N LEU A 127 -0.93 -1.95 5.60
CA LEU A 127 -1.56 -0.64 5.53
C LEU A 127 -0.84 0.30 6.50
N GLY A 128 -0.29 1.39 5.97
CA GLY A 128 0.28 2.48 6.74
C GLY A 128 -0.58 3.73 6.61
N TRP A 129 -1.02 4.31 7.73
CA TRP A 129 -1.86 5.50 7.78
C TRP A 129 -1.19 6.59 8.61
N GLU A 130 -0.91 7.74 7.99
CA GLU A 130 -0.45 8.93 8.68
C GLU A 130 -1.66 9.77 9.11
N PHE A 131 -1.79 10.02 10.44
CA PHE A 131 -2.93 10.76 10.98
C PHE A 131 -2.79 12.26 10.69
N LYS A 132 -3.76 12.83 9.98
CA LYS A 132 -3.95 14.27 9.87
C LYS A 132 -4.69 14.82 11.10
N SER A 133 -4.70 16.14 11.24
CA SER A 133 -5.35 16.80 12.39
C SER A 133 -6.85 16.49 12.55
N GLU A 134 -7.52 16.14 11.47
CA GLU A 134 -8.95 15.81 11.39
C GLU A 134 -9.26 14.32 11.53
N ASP A 135 -8.23 13.46 11.52
CA ASP A 135 -8.41 12.02 11.66
C ASP A 135 -8.52 11.63 13.13
N SER A 136 -9.49 10.78 13.44
CA SER A 136 -9.55 10.10 14.71
C SER A 136 -9.13 8.64 14.59
N PHE A 137 -8.60 8.09 15.68
CA PHE A 137 -8.25 6.68 15.74
C PHE A 137 -9.48 5.80 15.41
N GLU A 138 -10.65 6.14 15.94
CA GLU A 138 -11.88 5.39 15.74
C GLU A 138 -12.32 5.36 14.28
N LYS A 139 -12.13 6.47 13.54
CA LYS A 139 -12.41 6.53 12.10
C LYS A 139 -11.53 5.54 11.33
N VAL A 140 -10.21 5.62 11.52
CA VAL A 140 -9.25 4.76 10.81
C VAL A 140 -9.41 3.29 11.22
N TYR A 141 -9.62 3.02 12.51
CA TYR A 141 -9.91 1.68 13.02
C TYR A 141 -11.21 1.11 12.42
N GLY A 142 -12.24 1.95 12.27
CA GLY A 142 -13.49 1.58 11.61
C GLY A 142 -13.29 1.17 10.13
N ILE A 143 -12.40 1.87 9.41
CA ILE A 143 -12.02 1.48 8.03
C ILE A 143 -11.36 0.10 8.03
N VAL A 144 -10.41 -0.16 8.93
CA VAL A 144 -9.74 -1.46 9.05
C VAL A 144 -10.74 -2.58 9.33
N CYS A 145 -11.66 -2.38 10.29
CA CYS A 145 -12.72 -3.35 10.58
C CYS A 145 -13.63 -3.59 9.35
N GLY A 146 -13.97 -2.53 8.62
CA GLY A 146 -14.77 -2.63 7.39
C GLY A 146 -14.08 -3.42 6.28
N ILE A 147 -12.75 -3.30 6.13
CA ILE A 147 -11.94 -4.10 5.20
C ILE A 147 -12.07 -5.60 5.54
N ILE A 148 -11.86 -5.94 6.82
CA ILE A 148 -11.92 -7.33 7.29
C ILE A 148 -13.33 -7.92 7.09
N GLU A 149 -14.36 -7.17 7.45
CA GLU A 149 -15.76 -7.60 7.30
C GLU A 149 -16.11 -7.81 5.83
N LYS A 150 -15.74 -6.86 4.97
CA LYS A 150 -16.00 -6.95 3.53
C LYS A 150 -15.30 -8.18 2.93
N PHE A 151 -14.02 -8.38 3.22
CA PHE A 151 -13.29 -9.54 2.73
C PHE A 151 -13.93 -10.84 3.23
N SER A 152 -14.26 -10.92 4.53
CA SER A 152 -14.90 -12.09 5.13
C SER A 152 -16.24 -12.45 4.47
N ASN A 153 -16.98 -11.45 4.00
CA ASN A 153 -18.23 -11.66 3.28
C ASN A 153 -18.00 -12.10 1.83
N ASP A 154 -17.13 -11.40 1.11
CA ASP A 154 -16.90 -11.60 -0.33
C ASP A 154 -16.17 -12.93 -0.61
N ILE A 155 -15.22 -13.33 0.26
CA ILE A 155 -14.45 -14.56 0.12
C ILE A 155 -15.32 -15.83 0.23
N ARG A 156 -16.49 -15.75 0.85
CA ARG A 156 -17.43 -16.90 0.95
C ARG A 156 -17.78 -17.49 -0.40
N SER A 157 -17.86 -16.66 -1.44
CA SER A 157 -18.14 -17.10 -2.82
C SER A 157 -17.04 -18.01 -3.40
N PHE A 158 -15.89 -18.07 -2.75
CA PHE A 158 -14.75 -18.91 -3.15
C PHE A 158 -14.83 -20.33 -2.54
N TYR A 159 -15.67 -20.54 -1.55
CA TYR A 159 -15.85 -21.86 -0.94
C TYR A 159 -16.94 -22.64 -1.67
N CYS A 160 -16.82 -23.98 -1.69
CA CYS A 160 -17.89 -24.82 -2.17
C CYS A 160 -19.04 -24.87 -1.15
N GLU A 161 -20.26 -25.13 -1.61
CA GLU A 161 -21.45 -25.20 -0.75
C GLU A 161 -21.27 -26.19 0.42
N HIS A 162 -20.59 -27.32 0.18
CA HIS A 162 -20.30 -28.28 1.24
C HIS A 162 -19.41 -27.70 2.34
N GLY A 163 -18.34 -26.95 1.97
CA GLY A 163 -17.45 -26.29 2.92
C GLY A 163 -18.16 -25.21 3.73
N ILE A 164 -19.05 -24.43 3.08
CA ILE A 164 -19.86 -23.40 3.76
C ILE A 164 -20.81 -24.05 4.76
N ASN A 165 -21.53 -25.11 4.37
CA ASN A 165 -22.54 -25.76 5.21
C ASN A 165 -21.93 -26.55 6.38
N SER A 166 -20.76 -27.17 6.19
CA SER A 166 -20.05 -27.92 7.24
C SER A 166 -19.21 -27.02 8.16
N GLY A 167 -18.90 -25.79 7.74
CA GLY A 167 -18.04 -24.86 8.48
C GLY A 167 -16.55 -25.20 8.43
N PHE A 168 -16.13 -26.20 7.66
CA PHE A 168 -14.73 -26.59 7.48
C PHE A 168 -14.49 -27.27 6.13
N ILE A 169 -13.22 -27.29 5.72
CA ILE A 169 -12.73 -28.08 4.60
C ILE A 169 -11.59 -28.99 5.08
N MET A 170 -11.54 -30.20 4.53
CA MET A 170 -10.44 -31.12 4.81
C MET A 170 -9.36 -30.94 3.75
N ALA A 171 -8.26 -30.29 4.09
CA ALA A 171 -7.07 -30.28 3.25
C ALA A 171 -6.38 -31.66 3.31
N LYS A 172 -5.91 -32.13 2.15
CA LYS A 172 -5.06 -33.34 2.12
C LYS A 172 -3.64 -32.91 2.49
N ASN A 173 -3.08 -33.56 3.49
CA ASN A 173 -1.63 -33.47 3.76
C ASN A 173 -0.84 -34.13 2.64
#